data_c3cf45f000312689ad7a4cdaf62d601d
#
_entry.id   c3cf45f000312689ad7a4cdaf62d601d
#
_cell.length_a   1.000
_cell.length_b   1.000
_cell.length_c   1.000
_cell.angle_alpha   90.00
_cell.angle_beta   90.00
_cell.angle_gamma   90.00
#
_symmetry.space_group_name_H-M   'P 1'
#
loop_
_entity.id
_entity.type
_entity.pdbx_description
1 polymer ?
#
loop_
_entity_poly.entity_id
_entity_poly.type
_entity_poly.pdbx_seq_one_letter_code
_entity_poly.pdbx_strand_id
1 'polypeptide(L)'
;SRGLGDVYKRQILTCVREFFREKGASYYRKLQHTGYLRHLMLRRGVTSGEILVHLVTTTQEEYDLEALKDQLLALPLEGRIVGIMHILNDSLSDVVQSDETRILYGQDYFYETLLGLKFRISTFSFFQPNSLAAEVLYNIVRDYIQNTSGMEVFDLYSGTGTIAQLLAPVAKEVIGVEIVEDAVAAARENAKPVSYT
;
A
#
# COMPACT_ATOMS: atom_id res chain seq x y z
N SER A 1 -4.72 -4.86 -21.80
CA SER A 1 -3.70 -5.92 -21.63
C SER A 1 -3.85 -6.58 -20.27
N ARG A 2 -4.55 -7.71 -20.20
CA ARG A 2 -4.79 -8.51 -18.98
C ARG A 2 -3.59 -9.42 -18.59
N GLY A 3 -2.37 -9.18 -19.02
CA GLY A 3 -1.34 -10.20 -18.95
C GLY A 3 -0.18 -9.97 -17.97
N LEU A 4 0.39 -8.79 -17.95
CA LEU A 4 1.69 -8.56 -17.28
C LEU A 4 1.56 -8.18 -15.79
N GLY A 5 0.51 -7.47 -15.38
CA GLY A 5 0.30 -7.07 -14.00
C GLY A 5 -0.03 -8.22 -13.03
N ASP A 6 -0.38 -9.39 -13.52
CA ASP A 6 -0.82 -10.52 -12.69
C ASP A 6 0.25 -11.60 -12.50
N VAL A 7 1.36 -11.56 -13.25
CA VAL A 7 2.40 -12.59 -13.18
C VAL A 7 3.07 -12.59 -11.80
N TYR A 8 3.55 -11.45 -11.32
CA TYR A 8 4.19 -11.36 -10.00
C TYR A 8 3.24 -11.74 -8.87
N LYS A 9 1.95 -11.35 -8.95
CA LYS A 9 0.94 -11.72 -7.96
C LYS A 9 0.76 -13.23 -7.90
N ARG A 10 0.72 -13.88 -9.06
CA ARG A 10 0.58 -15.33 -9.15
C ARG A 10 1.82 -16.05 -8.62
N GLN A 11 3.01 -15.54 -8.91
CA GLN A 11 4.27 -16.09 -8.39
C GLN A 11 4.30 -16.01 -6.85
N ILE A 12 3.99 -14.85 -6.25
CA ILE A 12 3.95 -14.66 -4.80
C ILE A 12 2.87 -15.54 -4.17
N LEU A 13 1.64 -15.53 -4.72
CA LEU A 13 0.55 -16.35 -4.22
C LEU A 13 0.90 -17.85 -4.24
N THR A 14 1.52 -18.32 -5.32
CA THR A 14 1.91 -19.73 -5.44
C THR A 14 2.96 -20.08 -4.39
N CYS A 15 3.99 -19.26 -4.21
CA CYS A 15 5.03 -19.46 -3.20
C CYS A 15 4.42 -19.57 -1.79
N VAL A 16 3.58 -18.60 -1.40
CA VAL A 16 2.92 -18.59 -0.08
C VAL A 16 2.02 -19.82 0.09
N ARG A 17 1.21 -20.14 -0.92
CA ARG A 17 0.30 -21.29 -0.86
C ARG A 17 1.03 -22.63 -0.72
N GLU A 18 2.09 -22.85 -1.50
CA GLU A 18 2.87 -24.09 -1.44
C GLU A 18 3.57 -24.22 -0.08
N PHE A 19 4.17 -23.15 0.42
CA PHE A 19 4.81 -23.13 1.73
C PHE A 19 3.87 -23.58 2.85
N PHE A 20 2.67 -23.03 2.91
CA PHE A 20 1.70 -23.38 3.96
C PHE A 20 0.99 -24.70 3.72
N ARG A 21 0.82 -25.12 2.47
CA ARG A 21 0.30 -26.44 2.14
C ARG A 21 1.23 -27.55 2.66
N GLU A 22 2.53 -27.42 2.49
CA GLU A 22 3.53 -28.36 3.00
C GLU A 22 3.52 -28.48 4.53
N LYS A 23 3.18 -27.39 5.21
CA LYS A 23 3.07 -27.35 6.67
C LYS A 23 1.69 -27.76 7.20
N GLY A 24 0.72 -27.99 6.33
CA GLY A 24 -0.64 -28.33 6.73
C GLY A 24 -1.43 -27.20 7.39
N ALA A 25 -1.02 -25.93 7.15
CA ALA A 25 -1.67 -24.77 7.75
C ALA A 25 -3.13 -24.64 7.30
N SER A 26 -4.00 -24.25 8.23
CA SER A 26 -5.42 -24.11 7.96
C SER A 26 -5.77 -22.78 7.33
N TYR A 27 -6.80 -22.77 6.48
CA TYR A 27 -7.42 -21.54 6.00
C TYR A 27 -8.49 -21.06 6.99
N TYR A 28 -8.52 -19.76 7.23
CA TYR A 28 -9.53 -19.15 8.09
C TYR A 28 -10.95 -19.33 7.55
N ARG A 29 -11.82 -19.89 8.37
CA ARG A 29 -13.24 -20.13 8.06
C ARG A 29 -14.08 -19.07 8.75
N LYS A 30 -14.63 -18.13 7.98
CA LYS A 30 -15.37 -16.97 8.49
C LYS A 30 -16.54 -17.32 9.40
N LEU A 31 -17.29 -18.36 9.07
CA LEU A 31 -18.47 -18.77 9.85
C LEU A 31 -18.12 -19.46 11.18
N GLN A 32 -17.01 -20.15 11.22
CA GLN A 32 -16.53 -20.86 12.41
C GLN A 32 -15.53 -20.05 13.22
N HIS A 33 -15.02 -18.97 12.68
CA HIS A 33 -13.95 -18.15 13.26
C HIS A 33 -12.70 -18.95 13.63
N THR A 34 -12.38 -19.96 12.82
CA THR A 34 -11.25 -20.86 13.03
C THR A 34 -10.34 -20.93 11.82
N GLY A 35 -9.05 -21.12 12.04
CA GLY A 35 -8.02 -21.27 11.03
C GLY A 35 -6.99 -20.14 11.07
N TYR A 36 -5.90 -20.32 10.36
CA TYR A 36 -4.71 -19.48 10.43
C TYR A 36 -4.65 -18.43 9.30
N LEU A 37 -4.68 -18.88 8.03
CA LEU A 37 -4.46 -18.01 6.88
C LEU A 37 -5.72 -17.19 6.56
N ARG A 38 -5.64 -15.85 6.68
CA ARG A 38 -6.76 -14.95 6.40
C ARG A 38 -6.66 -14.27 5.04
N HIS A 39 -5.61 -13.49 4.83
CA HIS A 39 -5.41 -12.71 3.61
C HIS A 39 -3.95 -12.67 3.19
N LEU A 40 -3.74 -12.60 1.89
CA LEU A 40 -2.48 -12.18 1.29
C LEU A 40 -2.76 -10.90 0.51
N MET A 41 -2.19 -9.78 0.98
CA MET A 41 -2.33 -8.50 0.30
C MET A 41 -1.01 -8.12 -0.35
N LEU A 42 -1.09 -7.65 -1.59
CA LEU A 42 0.06 -7.20 -2.35
C LEU A 42 -0.17 -5.75 -2.78
N ARG A 43 0.80 -4.91 -2.53
CA ARG A 43 0.82 -3.52 -3.05
C ARG A 43 2.05 -3.33 -3.91
N ARG A 44 1.92 -2.64 -5.03
CA ARG A 44 3.03 -2.36 -5.94
C ARG A 44 2.97 -0.93 -6.43
N GLY A 45 4.10 -0.25 -6.40
CA GLY A 45 4.31 0.99 -7.14
C GLY A 45 4.45 0.68 -8.62
N VAL A 46 3.64 1.35 -9.46
CA VAL A 46 3.66 1.15 -10.92
C VAL A 46 4.95 1.71 -11.50
N THR A 47 5.37 2.88 -11.03
CA THR A 47 6.58 3.57 -11.52
C THR A 47 7.85 3.05 -10.87
N SER A 48 7.81 2.72 -9.58
CA SER A 48 8.99 2.26 -8.83
C SER A 48 9.26 0.76 -9.00
N GLY A 49 8.23 -0.03 -9.32
CA GLY A 49 8.31 -1.48 -9.31
C GLY A 49 8.47 -2.09 -7.90
N GLU A 50 8.38 -1.29 -6.85
CA GLU A 50 8.50 -1.73 -5.46
C GLU A 50 7.25 -2.49 -5.01
N ILE A 51 7.45 -3.61 -4.33
CA ILE A 51 6.37 -4.51 -3.90
C ILE A 51 6.39 -4.65 -2.38
N LEU A 52 5.22 -4.46 -1.75
CA LEU A 52 4.97 -4.87 -0.37
C LEU A 52 4.11 -6.13 -0.34
N VAL A 53 4.54 -7.07 0.50
CA VAL A 53 3.82 -8.33 0.75
C VAL A 53 3.30 -8.31 2.16
N HIS A 54 2.00 -8.53 2.35
CA HIS A 54 1.35 -8.59 3.65
C HIS A 54 0.68 -9.94 3.81
N LEU A 55 1.18 -10.73 4.74
CA LEU A 55 0.55 -11.96 5.18
C LEU A 55 -0.31 -11.66 6.41
N VAL A 56 -1.61 -11.87 6.31
CA VAL A 56 -2.56 -11.68 7.42
C VAL A 56 -2.99 -13.03 7.94
N THR A 57 -2.77 -13.27 9.23
CA THR A 57 -3.12 -14.54 9.89
C THR A 57 -3.85 -14.28 11.20
N THR A 58 -4.41 -15.34 11.77
CA THR A 58 -4.82 -15.34 13.18
C THR A 58 -3.65 -15.74 14.07
N THR A 59 -3.85 -15.71 15.38
CA THR A 59 -2.92 -16.25 16.40
C THR A 59 -3.21 -17.72 16.74
N GLN A 60 -4.17 -18.39 16.06
CA GLN A 60 -4.60 -19.75 16.37
C GLN A 60 -3.56 -20.82 16.04
N GLU A 61 -2.66 -20.54 15.12
CA GLU A 61 -1.52 -21.39 14.77
C GLU A 61 -0.27 -20.50 14.69
N GLU A 62 0.91 -21.12 14.78
CA GLU A 62 2.19 -20.40 14.68
C GLU A 62 3.14 -21.18 13.76
N TYR A 63 3.82 -20.44 12.88
CA TYR A 63 4.81 -20.98 11.95
C TYR A 63 6.05 -20.09 11.92
N ASP A 64 7.21 -20.73 11.78
CA ASP A 64 8.43 -20.01 11.43
C ASP A 64 8.34 -19.51 9.98
N LEU A 65 8.37 -18.19 9.81
CA LEU A 65 8.21 -17.50 8.52
C LEU A 65 9.55 -17.11 7.88
N GLU A 66 10.69 -17.41 8.50
CA GLU A 66 12.01 -17.07 7.94
C GLU A 66 12.24 -17.75 6.59
N ALA A 67 11.92 -19.04 6.49
CA ALA A 67 12.05 -19.76 5.23
C ALA A 67 11.09 -19.24 4.14
N LEU A 68 9.88 -18.81 4.52
CA LEU A 68 8.95 -18.17 3.58
C LEU A 68 9.51 -16.84 3.07
N LYS A 69 10.06 -16.03 3.96
CA LYS A 69 10.71 -14.76 3.60
C LYS A 69 11.81 -15.00 2.56
N ASP A 70 12.70 -15.95 2.82
CA ASP A 70 13.80 -16.27 1.92
C ASP A 70 13.32 -16.77 0.56
N GLN A 71 12.29 -17.61 0.53
CA GLN A 71 11.66 -18.08 -0.72
C GLN A 71 11.04 -16.93 -1.51
N LEU A 72 10.34 -16.00 -0.85
CA LEU A 72 9.74 -14.84 -1.48
C LEU A 72 10.79 -13.92 -2.11
N LEU A 73 11.90 -13.66 -1.39
CA LEU A 73 13.00 -12.83 -1.87
C LEU A 73 13.77 -13.46 -3.04
N ALA A 74 13.75 -14.79 -3.17
CA ALA A 74 14.39 -15.51 -4.26
C ALA A 74 13.53 -15.59 -5.54
N LEU A 75 12.26 -15.15 -5.51
CA LEU A 75 11.39 -15.18 -6.68
C LEU A 75 11.89 -14.27 -7.81
N PRO A 76 11.90 -14.73 -9.07
CA PRO A 76 12.26 -13.92 -10.22
C PRO A 76 11.08 -13.00 -10.61
N LEU A 77 10.85 -11.97 -9.84
CA LEU A 77 9.72 -11.05 -10.01
C LEU A 77 10.07 -9.92 -11.00
N GLU A 78 9.07 -9.48 -11.75
CA GLU A 78 9.10 -8.16 -12.35
C GLU A 78 8.82 -7.12 -11.26
N GLY A 79 9.87 -6.45 -10.79
CA GLY A 79 9.85 -5.57 -9.63
C GLY A 79 10.68 -6.14 -8.47
N ARG A 80 10.64 -5.44 -7.34
CA ARG A 80 11.46 -5.75 -6.17
C ARG A 80 10.61 -5.75 -4.91
N ILE A 81 10.66 -6.82 -4.12
CA ILE A 81 10.09 -6.82 -2.78
C ILE A 81 10.94 -5.89 -1.90
N VAL A 82 10.31 -4.84 -1.37
CA VAL A 82 10.93 -3.88 -0.45
C VAL A 82 10.50 -4.07 0.99
N GLY A 83 9.42 -4.82 1.20
CA GLY A 83 8.96 -5.16 2.53
C GLY A 83 8.05 -6.39 2.55
N ILE A 84 8.17 -7.17 3.62
CA ILE A 84 7.30 -8.29 3.94
C ILE A 84 6.80 -8.10 5.37
N MET A 85 5.49 -8.01 5.55
CA MET A 85 4.85 -7.84 6.85
C MET A 85 4.00 -9.06 7.19
N HIS A 86 4.05 -9.45 8.45
CA HIS A 86 3.14 -10.39 9.06
C HIS A 86 2.18 -9.62 9.97
N ILE A 87 0.91 -9.63 9.62
CA ILE A 87 -0.17 -8.93 10.33
C ILE A 87 -1.00 -9.95 11.07
N LEU A 88 -1.05 -9.83 12.38
CA LEU A 88 -1.95 -10.62 13.22
C LEU A 88 -3.31 -9.93 13.30
N ASN A 89 -4.36 -10.69 13.06
CA ASN A 89 -5.73 -10.19 13.09
C ASN A 89 -6.68 -11.29 13.55
N ASP A 90 -7.11 -11.18 14.79
CA ASP A 90 -8.08 -12.09 15.42
C ASP A 90 -9.51 -11.52 15.43
N SER A 91 -9.73 -10.34 14.81
CA SER A 91 -11.06 -9.73 14.76
C SER A 91 -12.07 -10.62 14.01
N LEU A 92 -13.31 -10.59 14.45
CA LEU A 92 -14.41 -11.32 13.80
C LEU A 92 -14.84 -10.64 12.50
N SER A 93 -14.50 -9.37 12.31
CA SER A 93 -14.83 -8.61 11.10
C SER A 93 -13.88 -8.96 9.95
N ASP A 94 -14.38 -8.78 8.70
CA ASP A 94 -13.56 -8.93 7.49
C ASP A 94 -12.60 -7.75 7.23
N VAL A 95 -12.68 -6.71 8.05
CA VAL A 95 -11.79 -5.56 7.92
C VAL A 95 -10.38 -5.99 8.29
N VAL A 96 -9.43 -5.72 7.42
CA VAL A 96 -8.01 -5.93 7.72
C VAL A 96 -7.58 -4.86 8.71
N GLN A 97 -7.82 -5.15 9.99
CA GLN A 97 -7.23 -4.41 11.11
C GLN A 97 -5.98 -5.14 11.57
N SER A 98 -5.06 -4.42 12.14
CA SER A 98 -3.84 -4.99 12.70
C SER A 98 -3.95 -4.95 14.21
N ASP A 99 -4.01 -6.14 14.85
CA ASP A 99 -3.80 -6.25 16.29
C ASP A 99 -2.29 -6.12 16.58
N GLU A 100 -1.47 -6.68 15.69
CA GLU A 100 -0.01 -6.55 15.72
C GLU A 100 0.54 -6.66 14.29
N THR A 101 1.52 -5.83 13.95
CA THR A 101 2.26 -5.90 12.68
C THR A 101 3.73 -6.16 12.96
N ARG A 102 4.28 -7.24 12.38
CA ARG A 102 5.70 -7.61 12.44
C ARG A 102 6.33 -7.42 11.07
N ILE A 103 7.43 -6.70 11.01
CA ILE A 103 8.21 -6.55 9.78
C ILE A 103 9.16 -7.76 9.71
N LEU A 104 8.92 -8.65 8.75
CA LEU A 104 9.79 -9.80 8.49
C LEU A 104 10.99 -9.41 7.63
N TYR A 105 10.81 -8.42 6.75
CA TYR A 105 11.87 -7.92 5.88
C TYR A 105 11.62 -6.47 5.48
N GLY A 106 12.70 -5.70 5.40
CA GLY A 106 12.76 -4.38 4.80
C GLY A 106 11.90 -3.33 5.51
N GLN A 107 11.02 -2.69 4.76
CA GLN A 107 10.25 -1.53 5.18
C GLN A 107 8.75 -1.75 4.98
N ASP A 108 7.92 -0.95 5.67
CA ASP A 108 6.45 -1.00 5.62
C ASP A 108 5.83 -0.03 4.61
N TYR A 109 6.63 0.49 3.69
CA TYR A 109 6.19 1.44 2.66
C TYR A 109 6.87 1.16 1.31
N PHE A 110 6.27 1.70 0.27
CA PHE A 110 6.85 1.78 -1.07
C PHE A 110 6.67 3.19 -1.63
N TYR A 111 7.38 3.47 -2.71
CA TYR A 111 7.24 4.74 -3.40
C TYR A 111 6.44 4.60 -4.69
N GLU A 112 5.65 5.63 -5.00
CA GLU A 112 4.97 5.82 -6.27
C GLU A 112 5.19 7.25 -6.76
N THR A 113 5.27 7.44 -8.06
CA THR A 113 5.37 8.77 -8.67
C THR A 113 4.11 9.08 -9.45
N LEU A 114 3.48 10.21 -9.15
CA LEU A 114 2.32 10.74 -9.88
C LEU A 114 2.61 12.17 -10.31
N LEU A 115 2.43 12.46 -11.60
CA LEU A 115 2.65 13.79 -12.18
C LEU A 115 3.99 14.44 -11.74
N GLY A 116 5.03 13.63 -11.63
CA GLY A 116 6.37 14.06 -11.23
C GLY A 116 6.60 14.20 -9.72
N LEU A 117 5.59 14.04 -8.89
CA LEU A 117 5.72 14.05 -7.42
C LEU A 117 5.86 12.64 -6.87
N LYS A 118 6.80 12.47 -5.94
CA LYS A 118 7.08 11.19 -5.30
C LYS A 118 6.30 11.06 -3.99
N PHE A 119 5.50 10.02 -3.86
CA PHE A 119 4.71 9.72 -2.68
C PHE A 119 5.23 8.48 -1.97
N ARG A 120 5.39 8.58 -0.65
CA ARG A 120 5.61 7.45 0.25
C ARG A 120 4.25 6.89 0.65
N ILE A 121 4.04 5.60 0.38
CA ILE A 121 2.76 4.92 0.60
C ILE A 121 2.99 3.78 1.59
N SER A 122 2.43 3.89 2.78
CA SER A 122 2.55 2.88 3.82
C SER A 122 1.51 1.76 3.69
N THR A 123 1.66 0.71 4.48
CA THR A 123 0.82 -0.48 4.50
C THR A 123 -0.68 -0.18 4.52
N PHE A 124 -1.12 0.74 5.39
CA PHE A 124 -2.54 1.05 5.59
C PHE A 124 -2.99 2.36 4.94
N SER A 125 -2.08 3.11 4.31
CA SER A 125 -2.45 4.34 3.61
C SER A 125 -3.34 4.05 2.41
N PHE A 126 -4.42 4.82 2.27
CA PHE A 126 -5.17 4.81 1.03
C PHE A 126 -4.34 5.45 -0.10
N PHE A 127 -4.29 4.79 -1.21
CA PHE A 127 -3.72 5.32 -2.45
C PHE A 127 -4.44 4.69 -3.63
N GLN A 128 -4.67 5.47 -4.69
CA GLN A 128 -5.38 4.97 -5.87
C GLN A 128 -4.61 3.80 -6.51
N PRO A 129 -5.22 2.61 -6.61
CA PRO A 129 -4.50 1.41 -7.07
C PRO A 129 -4.09 1.45 -8.55
N ASN A 130 -4.74 2.31 -9.33
CA ASN A 130 -4.42 2.54 -10.74
C ASN A 130 -3.78 3.93 -10.89
N SER A 131 -2.46 4.01 -10.75
CA SER A 131 -1.69 5.25 -10.81
C SER A 131 -1.86 5.99 -12.13
N LEU A 132 -1.93 5.28 -13.26
CA LEU A 132 -2.11 5.91 -14.58
C LEU A 132 -3.49 6.57 -14.72
N ALA A 133 -4.55 5.89 -14.25
CA ALA A 133 -5.88 6.48 -14.25
C ALA A 133 -5.99 7.62 -13.22
N ALA A 134 -5.29 7.53 -12.10
CA ALA A 134 -5.20 8.60 -11.10
C ALA A 134 -4.56 9.86 -11.68
N GLU A 135 -3.48 9.74 -12.47
CA GLU A 135 -2.87 10.89 -13.16
C GLU A 135 -3.84 11.60 -14.10
N VAL A 136 -4.63 10.85 -14.87
CA VAL A 136 -5.66 11.41 -15.73
C VAL A 136 -6.70 12.18 -14.92
N LEU A 137 -7.21 11.55 -13.84
CA LEU A 137 -8.18 12.19 -12.95
C LEU A 137 -7.63 13.46 -12.33
N TYR A 138 -6.42 13.44 -11.82
CA TYR A 138 -5.81 14.58 -11.14
C TYR A 138 -5.45 15.72 -12.11
N ASN A 139 -5.10 15.41 -13.36
CA ASN A 139 -4.96 16.43 -14.40
C ASN A 139 -6.29 17.14 -14.67
N ILE A 140 -7.39 16.39 -14.78
CA ILE A 140 -8.73 16.97 -14.93
C ILE A 140 -9.05 17.91 -13.75
N VAL A 141 -8.80 17.48 -12.52
CA VAL A 141 -9.01 18.32 -11.33
C VAL A 141 -8.17 19.60 -11.42
N ARG A 142 -6.88 19.51 -11.79
CA ARG A 142 -6.01 20.67 -11.99
C ARG A 142 -6.56 21.63 -13.06
N ASP A 143 -7.06 21.08 -14.16
CA ASP A 143 -7.64 21.87 -15.23
C ASP A 143 -8.89 22.65 -14.78
N TYR A 144 -9.71 22.07 -13.93
CA TYR A 144 -10.87 22.77 -13.37
C TYR A 144 -10.50 23.94 -12.45
N ILE A 145 -9.34 23.90 -11.79
CA ILE A 145 -8.89 24.93 -10.84
C ILE A 145 -7.81 25.88 -11.40
N GLN A 146 -7.44 25.74 -12.68
CA GLN A 146 -6.39 26.54 -13.32
C GLN A 146 -6.52 28.07 -13.11
N ASN A 147 -7.73 28.57 -12.98
CA ASN A 147 -8.00 30.01 -12.79
C ASN A 147 -7.95 30.44 -11.31
N THR A 148 -7.45 29.60 -10.42
CA THR A 148 -7.41 29.84 -8.96
C THR A 148 -6.02 30.19 -8.43
N SER A 149 -5.08 30.58 -9.29
CA SER A 149 -3.69 30.91 -8.90
C SER A 149 -3.57 31.99 -7.79
N GLY A 150 -4.62 32.78 -7.58
CA GLY A 150 -4.72 33.75 -6.49
C GLY A 150 -5.58 33.29 -5.29
N MET A 151 -6.12 32.07 -5.31
CA MET A 151 -7.09 31.60 -4.33
C MET A 151 -6.50 30.51 -3.41
N GLU A 152 -7.10 30.41 -2.22
CA GLU A 152 -6.90 29.30 -1.32
C GLU A 152 -7.83 28.15 -1.72
N VAL A 153 -7.31 26.92 -1.75
CA VAL A 153 -8.03 25.69 -2.11
C VAL A 153 -8.08 24.77 -0.91
N PHE A 154 -9.25 24.25 -0.58
CA PHE A 154 -9.43 23.26 0.48
C PHE A 154 -9.56 21.87 -0.14
N ASP A 155 -8.67 20.95 0.29
CA ASP A 155 -8.77 19.52 -0.01
C ASP A 155 -9.41 18.85 1.22
N LEU A 156 -10.70 18.64 1.17
CA LEU A 156 -11.47 18.03 2.26
C LEU A 156 -11.36 16.50 2.18
N TYR A 157 -11.10 15.87 3.33
CA TYR A 157 -10.79 14.44 3.42
C TYR A 157 -9.49 14.10 2.67
N SER A 158 -8.46 14.89 2.90
CA SER A 158 -7.22 14.91 2.09
C SER A 158 -6.40 13.63 2.17
N GLY A 159 -6.69 12.74 3.12
CA GLY A 159 -5.97 11.49 3.30
C GLY A 159 -4.46 11.73 3.46
N THR A 160 -3.66 11.08 2.63
CA THR A 160 -2.19 11.24 2.62
C THR A 160 -1.72 12.51 1.86
N GLY A 161 -2.64 13.44 1.55
CA GLY A 161 -2.33 14.72 0.93
C GLY A 161 -1.99 14.67 -0.56
N THR A 162 -2.35 13.60 -1.26
CA THR A 162 -2.00 13.41 -2.67
C THR A 162 -2.58 14.51 -3.55
N ILE A 163 -3.88 14.80 -3.42
CA ILE A 163 -4.57 15.83 -4.21
C ILE A 163 -4.04 17.20 -3.83
N ALA A 164 -3.95 17.51 -2.53
CA ALA A 164 -3.43 18.78 -2.05
C ALA A 164 -2.07 19.12 -2.65
N GLN A 165 -1.14 18.16 -2.69
CA GLN A 165 0.19 18.37 -3.25
C GLN A 165 0.18 18.54 -4.78
N LEU A 166 -0.68 17.81 -5.48
CA LEU A 166 -0.84 17.92 -6.93
C LEU A 166 -1.48 19.25 -7.35
N LEU A 167 -2.26 19.87 -6.46
CA LEU A 167 -2.90 21.18 -6.68
C LEU A 167 -2.01 22.36 -6.27
N ALA A 168 -1.06 22.15 -5.37
CA ALA A 168 -0.19 23.21 -4.87
C ALA A 168 0.49 24.07 -5.97
N PRO A 169 0.93 23.52 -7.12
CA PRO A 169 1.53 24.34 -8.20
C PRO A 169 0.57 25.31 -8.89
N VAL A 170 -0.75 25.12 -8.77
CA VAL A 170 -1.77 25.90 -9.51
C VAL A 170 -2.65 26.77 -8.60
N ALA A 171 -2.46 26.72 -7.29
CA ALA A 171 -3.17 27.50 -6.28
C ALA A 171 -2.21 28.44 -5.54
N LYS A 172 -2.73 29.48 -4.88
CA LYS A 172 -1.95 30.32 -3.96
C LYS A 172 -1.54 29.54 -2.72
N GLU A 173 -2.48 28.78 -2.19
CA GLU A 173 -2.31 27.93 -1.03
C GLU A 173 -3.29 26.76 -1.11
N VAL A 174 -2.89 25.58 -0.64
CA VAL A 174 -3.78 24.42 -0.52
C VAL A 174 -3.79 23.96 0.94
N ILE A 175 -4.98 23.86 1.50
CA ILE A 175 -5.20 23.44 2.90
C ILE A 175 -5.86 22.07 2.90
N GLY A 176 -5.11 21.04 3.29
CA GLY A 176 -5.63 19.68 3.48
C GLY A 176 -6.35 19.57 4.84
N VAL A 177 -7.54 18.98 4.84
CA VAL A 177 -8.33 18.70 6.04
C VAL A 177 -8.55 17.18 6.14
N GLU A 178 -8.02 16.57 7.20
CA GLU A 178 -8.10 15.14 7.46
C GLU A 178 -8.24 14.88 8.96
N ILE A 179 -9.07 13.90 9.34
CA ILE A 179 -9.31 13.52 10.74
C ILE A 179 -8.40 12.39 11.22
N VAL A 180 -7.91 11.55 10.30
CA VAL A 180 -7.07 10.39 10.64
C VAL A 180 -5.63 10.85 10.84
N GLU A 181 -5.16 10.79 12.08
CA GLU A 181 -3.82 11.28 12.48
C GLU A 181 -2.69 10.64 11.67
N ASP A 182 -2.73 9.33 11.43
CA ASP A 182 -1.73 8.62 10.63
C ASP A 182 -1.69 9.11 9.18
N ALA A 183 -2.84 9.43 8.59
CA ALA A 183 -2.93 10.00 7.26
C ALA A 183 -2.35 11.43 7.22
N VAL A 184 -2.63 12.25 8.24
CA VAL A 184 -2.04 13.59 8.39
C VAL A 184 -0.52 13.51 8.53
N ALA A 185 0.00 12.56 9.32
CA ALA A 185 1.44 12.35 9.45
C ALA A 185 2.08 11.97 8.10
N ALA A 186 1.45 11.06 7.36
CA ALA A 186 1.89 10.68 6.02
C ALA A 186 1.82 11.86 5.02
N ALA A 187 0.78 12.68 5.08
CA ALA A 187 0.64 13.88 4.24
C ALA A 187 1.76 14.89 4.51
N ARG A 188 2.09 15.14 5.77
CA ARG A 188 3.20 16.02 6.16
C ARG A 188 4.55 15.48 5.69
N GLU A 189 4.77 14.17 5.76
CA GLU A 189 5.99 13.54 5.26
C GLU A 189 6.10 13.69 3.75
N ASN A 190 5.02 13.43 3.02
CA ASN A 190 4.96 13.56 1.56
C ASN A 190 5.10 15.02 1.09
N ALA A 191 4.68 16.01 1.90
CA ALA A 191 4.77 17.43 1.57
C ALA A 191 6.16 18.03 1.82
N LYS A 192 7.09 17.32 2.46
CA LYS A 192 8.47 17.81 2.63
C LYS A 192 9.12 17.97 1.28
N PRO A 193 9.79 19.12 1.01
CA PRO A 193 10.52 19.30 -0.23
C PRO A 193 11.53 18.16 -0.40
N VAL A 194 11.48 17.47 -1.52
CA VAL A 194 12.54 16.52 -1.87
C VAL A 194 13.79 17.37 -2.12
N SER A 195 14.68 17.41 -1.15
CA SER A 195 15.99 18.01 -1.35
C SER A 195 16.75 17.11 -2.33
N TYR A 196 16.85 17.54 -3.56
CA TYR A 196 17.78 16.96 -4.52
C TYR A 196 19.19 17.41 -4.10
N THR A 197 19.95 16.49 -3.55
CA THR A 197 21.41 16.59 -3.52
C THR A 197 21.99 15.89 -4.73
#